data_883ec6a1b3a209a338b970d9279b41b0
#
_entry.id   883ec6a1b3a209a338b970d9279b41b0
#
_cell.length_a   1.000
_cell.length_b   1.000
_cell.length_c   1.000
_cell.angle_alpha   90.00
_cell.angle_beta   90.00
_cell.angle_gamma   90.00
#
_symmetry.space_group_name_H-M   'P 1'
#
loop_
_entity.id
_entity.type
_entity.pdbx_description
1 polymer ?
#
loop_
_entity_poly.entity_id
_entity_poly.type
_entity_poly.pdbx_seq_one_letter_code
_entity_poly.pdbx_strand_id
1 'polypeptide(L)'
;TSAYLVVGFLSICLNYSSVVTVTAWASEGQEKAGAPAPTFGLEATIPDGVIGVSLHVGAERVGDTAVLYVAHVLPDGPAEKAGLKPGDELTTVDGVAVTGKTYEQVALMVRGEPGSVVKLGVKSEGGPREVSVTRVSGQTLYKGQMGSHGGSGR
;
A
#
# COMPACT_ATOMS: atom_id res chain seq x y z
N THR A 1 28.66 -29.61 58.52
CA THR A 1 29.74 -28.98 57.80
C THR A 1 29.20 -28.31 56.55
N SER A 2 28.78 -27.16 56.66
CA SER A 2 28.72 -26.20 55.56
C SER A 2 27.85 -25.00 55.95
N ALA A 3 28.35 -24.29 56.83
CA ALA A 3 27.88 -22.96 57.13
C ALA A 3 28.88 -21.98 56.52
N TYR A 4 28.74 -21.71 55.29
CA TYR A 4 29.53 -20.62 54.71
C TYR A 4 28.76 -19.93 53.62
N LEU A 5 28.83 -18.65 53.76
CA LEU A 5 28.58 -17.67 52.75
C LEU A 5 27.23 -17.01 52.78
N VAL A 6 27.03 -16.38 53.86
CA VAL A 6 26.15 -15.20 53.88
C VAL A 6 26.94 -14.04 54.48
N VAL A 7 27.98 -13.65 53.82
CA VAL A 7 28.66 -12.38 54.11
C VAL A 7 29.16 -11.85 52.77
N GLY A 8 28.48 -10.91 52.23
CA GLY A 8 29.07 -10.25 51.08
C GLY A 8 28.11 -9.51 50.15
N PHE A 9 26.86 -9.34 50.53
CA PHE A 9 25.96 -8.60 49.66
C PHE A 9 25.29 -7.39 50.25
N LEU A 10 25.95 -6.79 51.21
CA LEU A 10 25.35 -5.64 51.89
C LEU A 10 26.10 -4.32 51.62
N SER A 11 26.84 -4.25 50.55
CA SER A 11 27.62 -3.03 50.33
C SER A 11 27.45 -2.39 48.95
N ILE A 12 26.48 -2.82 48.20
CA ILE A 12 26.29 -2.27 46.84
C ILE A 12 24.99 -1.48 46.68
N CYS A 13 24.19 -1.40 47.73
CA CYS A 13 22.92 -0.66 47.61
C CYS A 13 22.98 0.83 47.99
N LEU A 14 24.15 1.38 48.22
CA LEU A 14 24.23 2.76 48.70
C LEU A 14 24.66 3.79 47.65
N ASN A 15 24.86 3.41 46.43
CA ASN A 15 25.28 4.36 45.42
C ASN A 15 24.30 4.55 44.25
N TYR A 16 23.07 4.11 44.44
CA TYR A 16 22.07 4.30 43.42
C TYR A 16 21.07 5.43 43.69
N SER A 17 21.40 6.24 44.68
CA SER A 17 20.46 7.28 45.13
C SER A 17 20.72 8.66 44.54
N SER A 18 21.56 8.73 43.54
CA SER A 18 21.97 10.05 43.02
C SER A 18 21.69 10.28 41.54
N VAL A 19 20.90 9.47 40.93
CA VAL A 19 20.69 9.62 39.49
C VAL A 19 19.22 9.75 39.12
N VAL A 20 18.50 10.47 39.91
CA VAL A 20 17.12 10.78 39.57
C VAL A 20 16.95 12.28 39.54
N THR A 21 17.67 12.90 38.70
CA THR A 21 17.38 14.28 38.33
C THR A 21 17.17 14.38 36.84
N VAL A 22 16.33 13.54 36.33
CA VAL A 22 15.99 13.58 34.91
C VAL A 22 14.59 14.11 34.69
N THR A 23 14.04 14.75 35.69
CA THR A 23 12.65 15.15 35.59
C THR A 23 12.43 16.58 35.18
N ALA A 24 13.49 17.31 34.92
CA ALA A 24 13.32 18.73 34.71
C ALA A 24 13.10 19.14 33.24
N TRP A 25 13.17 18.23 32.32
CA TRP A 25 13.05 18.63 30.92
C TRP A 25 11.72 18.24 30.27
N ALA A 26 10.93 17.53 30.98
CA ALA A 26 9.66 17.06 30.44
C ALA A 26 8.53 18.07 30.49
N SER A 27 8.75 19.19 31.18
CA SER A 27 7.67 20.15 31.41
C SER A 27 7.72 21.38 30.52
N GLU A 28 8.81 21.59 29.88
CA GLU A 28 8.81 22.64 28.89
C GLU A 28 8.18 22.09 27.65
N GLY A 29 6.90 22.12 27.66
CA GLY A 29 6.10 22.16 26.46
C GLY A 29 6.56 23.31 25.60
N GLN A 30 7.62 23.07 24.92
CA GLN A 30 8.05 23.92 23.85
C GLN A 30 7.15 23.65 22.67
N GLU A 31 5.90 23.97 22.86
CA GLU A 31 5.06 24.30 21.74
C GLU A 31 5.55 25.57 21.11
N LYS A 32 6.71 25.51 20.56
CA LYS A 32 7.06 26.42 19.53
C LYS A 32 6.35 25.92 18.27
N ALA A 33 5.09 26.31 18.19
CA ALA A 33 4.39 26.31 16.94
C ALA A 33 5.29 26.99 15.91
N GLY A 34 5.79 26.24 14.92
CA GLY A 34 6.59 26.80 13.86
C GLY A 34 7.90 26.11 13.55
N ALA A 35 8.24 25.00 14.18
CA ALA A 35 9.19 24.12 13.54
C ALA A 35 8.46 23.45 12.37
N PRO A 36 8.86 23.70 11.13
CA PRO A 36 8.39 22.83 10.06
C PRO A 36 8.79 21.43 10.50
N ALA A 37 7.82 20.53 10.56
CA ALA A 37 8.11 19.13 10.68
C ALA A 37 9.26 18.83 9.72
N PRO A 38 10.27 18.03 10.10
CA PRO A 38 11.27 17.64 9.15
C PRO A 38 10.48 17.00 8.01
N THR A 39 10.34 17.74 6.95
CA THR A 39 9.99 17.18 5.68
C THR A 39 11.17 16.29 5.37
N PHE A 40 11.08 15.05 5.83
CA PHE A 40 11.85 14.01 5.20
C PHE A 40 11.45 14.13 3.74
N GLY A 41 12.35 14.66 2.95
CA GLY A 41 12.19 14.77 1.51
C GLY A 41 12.25 13.42 0.82
N LEU A 42 11.50 12.51 1.35
CA LEU A 42 10.93 11.39 0.68
C LEU A 42 9.50 11.83 0.32
N GLU A 43 9.41 12.82 -0.53
CA GLU A 43 8.38 12.73 -1.53
C GLU A 43 8.71 11.46 -2.31
N ALA A 44 8.40 10.33 -1.71
CA ALA A 44 8.14 9.14 -2.46
C ALA A 44 6.96 9.55 -3.34
N THR A 45 7.29 10.06 -4.49
CA THR A 45 6.32 10.38 -5.53
C THR A 45 5.65 9.05 -5.81
N ILE A 46 4.47 8.85 -5.20
CA ILE A 46 3.67 7.66 -5.49
C ILE A 46 3.47 7.73 -7.00
N PRO A 47 3.97 6.74 -7.74
CA PRO A 47 3.87 6.78 -9.18
C PRO A 47 2.40 7.01 -9.56
N ASP A 48 2.14 8.07 -10.31
CA ASP A 48 0.79 8.47 -10.73
C ASP A 48 0.25 7.60 -11.87
N GLY A 49 1.05 6.67 -12.35
CA GLY A 49 0.64 5.75 -13.42
C GLY A 49 -0.36 4.72 -12.93
N VAL A 50 -1.52 4.72 -13.52
CA VAL A 50 -2.66 3.83 -13.23
C VAL A 50 -3.15 3.15 -14.50
N ILE A 51 -3.90 2.08 -14.35
CA ILE A 51 -4.46 1.33 -15.48
C ILE A 51 -5.99 1.45 -15.60
N GLY A 52 -6.63 2.15 -14.68
CA GLY A 52 -8.08 2.38 -14.71
C GLY A 52 -8.90 1.15 -14.34
N VAL A 53 -8.49 0.40 -13.33
CA VAL A 53 -9.26 -0.69 -12.74
C VAL A 53 -9.51 -0.48 -11.27
N SER A 54 -10.63 -0.96 -10.79
CA SER A 54 -10.92 -1.16 -9.37
C SER A 54 -10.81 -2.64 -9.06
N LEU A 55 -10.09 -2.97 -8.00
CA LEU A 55 -9.95 -4.34 -7.52
C LEU A 55 -10.86 -4.56 -6.32
N HIS A 56 -11.34 -5.76 -6.18
CA HIS A 56 -12.17 -6.22 -5.07
C HIS A 56 -11.56 -7.49 -4.49
N VAL A 57 -11.55 -7.57 -3.17
CA VAL A 57 -11.12 -8.77 -2.46
C VAL A 57 -12.34 -9.63 -2.20
N GLY A 58 -12.30 -10.87 -2.65
CA GLY A 58 -13.37 -11.84 -2.44
C GLY A 58 -12.83 -13.20 -2.07
N ALA A 59 -13.70 -14.02 -1.48
CA ALA A 59 -13.49 -15.43 -1.24
C ALA A 59 -14.79 -16.15 -1.55
N GLU A 60 -14.71 -17.34 -2.14
CA GLU A 60 -15.93 -18.10 -2.47
C GLU A 60 -16.60 -18.64 -1.22
N ARG A 61 -15.81 -18.95 -0.20
CA ARG A 61 -16.31 -19.48 1.08
C ARG A 61 -15.57 -18.86 2.25
N VAL A 62 -16.21 -18.88 3.39
CA VAL A 62 -15.57 -18.46 4.65
C VAL A 62 -14.44 -19.47 4.97
N GLY A 63 -13.23 -18.93 5.08
CA GLY A 63 -12.01 -19.72 5.32
C GLY A 63 -11.16 -19.97 4.08
N ASP A 64 -11.66 -19.67 2.89
CA ASP A 64 -10.86 -19.74 1.67
C ASP A 64 -9.86 -18.58 1.59
N THR A 65 -8.78 -18.79 0.86
CA THR A 65 -7.83 -17.72 0.59
C THR A 65 -8.52 -16.64 -0.23
N ALA A 66 -8.44 -15.41 0.27
CA ALA A 66 -8.97 -14.27 -0.45
C ALA A 66 -8.25 -14.09 -1.78
N VAL A 67 -9.00 -13.86 -2.82
CA VAL A 67 -8.52 -13.57 -4.17
C VAL A 67 -8.94 -12.18 -4.58
N LEU A 68 -8.21 -11.60 -5.51
CA LEU A 68 -8.49 -10.28 -6.04
C LEU A 68 -9.22 -10.40 -7.38
N TYR A 69 -10.36 -9.76 -7.47
CA TYR A 69 -11.15 -9.66 -8.70
C TYR A 69 -11.14 -8.26 -9.25
N VAL A 70 -11.21 -8.16 -10.55
CA VAL A 70 -11.48 -6.89 -11.23
C VAL A 70 -12.95 -6.56 -11.00
N ALA A 71 -13.23 -5.56 -10.16
CA ALA A 71 -14.59 -5.13 -9.84
C ALA A 71 -15.15 -4.22 -10.92
N HIS A 72 -14.33 -3.30 -11.40
CA HIS A 72 -14.71 -2.33 -12.41
C HIS A 72 -13.53 -1.99 -13.30
N VAL A 73 -13.79 -1.81 -14.58
CA VAL A 73 -12.84 -1.32 -15.58
C VAL A 73 -13.35 0.00 -16.11
N LEU A 74 -12.47 1.00 -16.08
CA LEU A 74 -12.82 2.33 -16.57
C LEU A 74 -13.03 2.31 -18.07
N PRO A 75 -14.18 2.76 -18.59
CA PRO A 75 -14.43 2.83 -20.03
C PRO A 75 -13.40 3.76 -20.70
N ASP A 76 -12.99 3.40 -21.92
CA ASP A 76 -11.94 4.06 -22.68
C ASP A 76 -10.55 4.06 -22.00
N GLY A 77 -10.43 3.37 -20.87
CA GLY A 77 -9.17 3.24 -20.14
C GLY A 77 -8.20 2.23 -20.77
N PRO A 78 -6.95 2.26 -20.32
CA PRO A 78 -5.93 1.34 -20.86
C PRO A 78 -6.22 -0.12 -20.57
N ALA A 79 -6.85 -0.42 -19.43
CA ALA A 79 -7.22 -1.78 -19.06
C ALA A 79 -8.35 -2.34 -19.93
N GLU A 80 -9.34 -1.55 -20.27
CA GLU A 80 -10.41 -1.95 -21.19
C GLU A 80 -9.85 -2.22 -22.59
N LYS A 81 -8.98 -1.35 -23.08
CA LYS A 81 -8.31 -1.51 -24.40
C LYS A 81 -7.44 -2.77 -24.45
N ALA A 82 -6.87 -3.16 -23.31
CA ALA A 82 -6.12 -4.39 -23.18
C ALA A 82 -7.01 -5.65 -23.07
N GLY A 83 -8.33 -5.48 -22.91
CA GLY A 83 -9.30 -6.56 -22.87
C GLY A 83 -9.59 -7.09 -21.46
N LEU A 84 -9.24 -6.36 -20.41
CA LEU A 84 -9.67 -6.70 -19.06
C LEU A 84 -11.17 -6.50 -18.91
N LYS A 85 -11.80 -7.39 -18.17
CA LYS A 85 -13.25 -7.35 -17.91
C LYS A 85 -13.53 -7.38 -16.42
N PRO A 86 -14.64 -6.77 -15.98
CA PRO A 86 -15.14 -6.99 -14.63
C PRO A 86 -15.42 -8.48 -14.40
N GLY A 87 -15.03 -8.98 -13.23
CA GLY A 87 -15.16 -10.39 -12.86
C GLY A 87 -13.90 -11.23 -13.12
N ASP A 88 -12.91 -10.72 -13.83
CA ASP A 88 -11.64 -11.42 -14.01
C ASP A 88 -10.90 -11.53 -12.66
N GLU A 89 -10.43 -12.72 -12.33
CA GLU A 89 -9.59 -12.96 -11.15
C GLU A 89 -8.15 -12.58 -11.45
N LEU A 90 -7.56 -11.71 -10.64
CA LEU A 90 -6.16 -11.34 -10.77
C LEU A 90 -5.27 -12.38 -10.09
N THR A 91 -4.39 -12.99 -10.85
CA THR A 91 -3.50 -14.06 -10.37
C THR A 91 -2.06 -13.63 -10.22
N THR A 92 -1.54 -12.84 -11.15
CA THR A 92 -0.17 -12.34 -11.12
C THR A 92 -0.08 -10.89 -11.58
N VAL A 93 0.93 -10.18 -11.09
CA VAL A 93 1.33 -8.84 -11.57
C VAL A 93 2.82 -8.88 -11.88
N ASP A 94 3.20 -8.57 -13.10
CA ASP A 94 4.59 -8.66 -13.60
C ASP A 94 5.26 -10.01 -13.29
N GLY A 95 4.49 -11.10 -13.39
CA GLY A 95 4.96 -12.45 -13.08
C GLY A 95 4.98 -12.82 -11.59
N VAL A 96 4.64 -11.89 -10.72
CA VAL A 96 4.59 -12.12 -9.27
C VAL A 96 3.17 -12.49 -8.85
N ALA A 97 3.01 -13.62 -8.17
CA ALA A 97 1.70 -14.05 -7.68
C ALA A 97 1.12 -13.07 -6.66
N VAL A 98 -0.15 -12.78 -6.79
CA VAL A 98 -0.88 -11.90 -5.86
C VAL A 98 -1.47 -12.66 -4.68
N THR A 99 -1.55 -13.98 -4.75
CA THR A 99 -2.07 -14.83 -3.69
C THR A 99 -1.30 -14.59 -2.39
N GLY A 100 -2.02 -14.35 -1.31
CA GLY A 100 -1.44 -14.04 0.00
C GLY A 100 -0.92 -12.61 0.19
N LYS A 101 -1.05 -11.76 -0.82
CA LYS A 101 -0.72 -10.33 -0.71
C LYS A 101 -1.94 -9.53 -0.28
N THR A 102 -1.70 -8.41 0.40
CA THR A 102 -2.76 -7.48 0.73
C THR A 102 -3.18 -6.68 -0.50
N TYR A 103 -4.40 -6.13 -0.46
CA TYR A 103 -4.89 -5.23 -1.50
C TYR A 103 -3.91 -4.08 -1.79
N GLU A 104 -3.37 -3.47 -0.73
CA GLU A 104 -2.43 -2.35 -0.86
C GLU A 104 -1.14 -2.75 -1.57
N GLN A 105 -0.59 -3.92 -1.22
CA GLN A 105 0.60 -4.44 -1.87
C GLN A 105 0.38 -4.66 -3.37
N VAL A 106 -0.75 -5.23 -3.73
CA VAL A 106 -1.10 -5.45 -5.14
C VAL A 106 -1.38 -4.13 -5.85
N ALA A 107 -2.06 -3.20 -5.21
CA ALA A 107 -2.31 -1.87 -5.77
C ALA A 107 -1.00 -1.12 -6.07
N LEU A 108 0.00 -1.23 -5.20
CA LEU A 108 1.32 -0.67 -5.43
C LEU A 108 2.07 -1.33 -6.60
N MET A 109 1.90 -2.65 -6.77
CA MET A 109 2.49 -3.38 -7.90
C MET A 109 1.85 -2.99 -9.23
N VAL A 110 0.54 -2.75 -9.22
CA VAL A 110 -0.21 -2.33 -10.41
C VAL A 110 0.12 -0.90 -10.81
N ARG A 111 0.33 -0.02 -9.81
CA ARG A 111 0.78 1.35 -10.06
C ARG A 111 2.23 1.38 -10.52
N GLY A 112 2.60 2.43 -11.17
CA GLY A 112 3.98 2.62 -11.64
C GLY A 112 4.14 3.91 -12.42
N GLU A 113 5.22 4.03 -13.15
CA GLU A 113 5.44 5.21 -13.97
C GLU A 113 4.46 5.27 -15.14
N PRO A 114 3.87 6.46 -15.41
CA PRO A 114 3.06 6.66 -16.60
C PRO A 114 3.85 6.33 -17.88
N GLY A 115 3.23 5.61 -18.79
CA GLY A 115 3.87 5.13 -20.02
C GLY A 115 4.57 3.77 -19.88
N SER A 116 4.75 3.26 -18.68
CA SER A 116 5.26 1.90 -18.48
C SER A 116 4.17 0.85 -18.69
N VAL A 117 4.59 -0.37 -18.98
CA VAL A 117 3.67 -1.51 -19.20
C VAL A 117 3.68 -2.41 -17.96
N VAL A 118 2.52 -2.82 -17.52
CA VAL A 118 2.34 -3.86 -16.52
C VAL A 118 1.74 -5.10 -17.16
N LYS A 119 2.25 -6.27 -16.80
CA LYS A 119 1.71 -7.56 -17.21
C LYS A 119 0.83 -8.14 -16.12
N LEU A 120 -0.40 -8.38 -16.43
CA LEU A 120 -1.38 -8.93 -15.50
C LEU A 120 -1.76 -10.34 -15.94
N GLY A 121 -1.54 -11.31 -15.06
CA GLY A 121 -2.12 -12.63 -15.22
C GLY A 121 -3.51 -12.62 -14.64
N VAL A 122 -4.49 -12.92 -15.44
CA VAL A 122 -5.90 -12.97 -15.02
C VAL A 122 -6.51 -14.31 -15.43
N LYS A 123 -7.45 -14.76 -14.62
CA LYS A 123 -8.26 -15.92 -14.89
C LYS A 123 -9.70 -15.46 -15.13
N SER A 124 -10.18 -15.67 -16.33
CA SER A 124 -11.56 -15.42 -16.72
C SER A 124 -12.28 -16.73 -17.01
N GLU A 125 -13.55 -16.64 -17.37
CA GLU A 125 -14.35 -17.82 -17.77
C GLU A 125 -13.72 -18.66 -18.87
N GLY A 126 -12.91 -18.04 -19.74
CA GLY A 126 -12.17 -18.72 -20.82
C GLY A 126 -10.83 -19.34 -20.38
N GLY A 127 -10.45 -19.23 -19.11
CA GLY A 127 -9.20 -19.73 -18.56
C GLY A 127 -8.17 -18.63 -18.24
N PRO A 128 -6.97 -19.03 -17.81
CA PRO A 128 -5.91 -18.09 -17.49
C PRO A 128 -5.34 -17.43 -18.76
N ARG A 129 -5.08 -16.13 -18.68
CA ARG A 129 -4.46 -15.36 -19.76
C ARG A 129 -3.56 -14.26 -19.19
N GLU A 130 -2.60 -13.82 -19.94
CA GLU A 130 -1.77 -12.67 -19.61
C GLU A 130 -2.21 -11.46 -20.46
N VAL A 131 -2.33 -10.33 -19.82
CA VAL A 131 -2.75 -9.07 -20.41
C VAL A 131 -1.72 -8.00 -20.11
N SER A 132 -1.18 -7.36 -21.13
CA SER A 132 -0.26 -6.24 -20.99
C SER A 132 -1.03 -4.93 -21.05
N VAL A 133 -0.91 -4.11 -20.03
CA VAL A 133 -1.62 -2.84 -19.90
C VAL A 133 -0.62 -1.70 -19.76
N THR A 134 -0.75 -0.68 -20.59
CA THR A 134 0.07 0.53 -20.45
C THR A 134 -0.50 1.43 -19.36
N ARG A 135 0.34 1.83 -18.41
CA ARG A 135 -0.03 2.77 -17.37
C ARG A 135 -0.16 4.17 -17.96
N VAL A 136 -1.17 4.88 -17.53
CA VAL A 136 -1.38 6.30 -17.90
C VAL A 136 -1.41 7.15 -16.62
N SER A 137 -1.11 8.44 -16.76
CA SER A 137 -1.26 9.34 -15.63
C SER A 137 -2.72 9.36 -15.15
N GLY A 138 -2.91 9.19 -13.85
CA GLY A 138 -4.24 9.26 -13.24
C GLY A 138 -4.95 10.57 -13.55
N GLN A 139 -4.24 11.67 -13.59
CA GLN A 139 -4.80 12.96 -13.96
C GLN A 139 -5.34 12.97 -15.40
N THR A 140 -4.64 12.35 -16.33
CA THR A 140 -5.08 12.25 -17.72
C THR A 140 -6.32 11.39 -17.84
N LEU A 141 -6.34 10.26 -17.12
CA LEU A 141 -7.43 9.32 -17.13
C LEU A 141 -8.74 9.95 -16.62
N TYR A 142 -8.68 10.67 -15.51
CA TYR A 142 -9.86 11.31 -14.91
C TYR A 142 -10.31 12.57 -15.66
N LYS A 143 -9.40 13.34 -16.24
CA LYS A 143 -9.75 14.51 -17.07
C LYS A 143 -10.49 14.09 -18.34
N GLY A 144 -10.13 13.00 -18.95
CA GLY A 144 -10.83 12.45 -20.13
C GLY A 144 -12.29 12.14 -19.85
N GLN A 145 -12.60 11.66 -18.64
CA GLN A 145 -13.99 11.37 -18.25
C GLN A 145 -14.84 12.60 -17.96
N MET A 146 -14.24 13.65 -17.37
CA MET A 146 -14.98 14.89 -17.11
C MET A 146 -15.34 15.65 -18.38
N GLY A 147 -14.59 15.47 -19.47
CA GLY A 147 -14.88 16.11 -20.74
C GLY A 147 -15.98 15.45 -21.57
N SER A 148 -16.30 14.19 -21.28
CA SER A 148 -17.26 13.41 -22.09
C SER A 148 -18.74 13.63 -21.71
N HIS A 149 -19.05 14.32 -20.60
CA HIS A 149 -20.41 14.53 -20.13
C HIS A 149 -20.97 15.91 -20.47
N GLY A 150 -20.26 16.72 -21.23
CA GLY A 150 -20.68 18.07 -21.63
C GLY A 150 -21.05 18.18 -23.09
N GLY A 151 -22.17 17.62 -23.52
CA GLY A 151 -22.59 17.87 -24.89
C GLY A 151 -23.69 16.98 -25.44
N SER A 152 -24.85 17.01 -24.85
CA SER A 152 -26.07 16.68 -25.59
C SER A 152 -27.25 17.41 -24.99
N GLY A 153 -27.27 18.69 -25.25
CA GLY A 153 -28.43 19.52 -25.06
C GLY A 153 -28.77 20.20 -26.37
N ARG A 154 -29.56 19.56 -27.19
CA ARG A 154 -30.46 20.19 -28.15
C ARG A 154 -31.55 19.21 -28.54
#